data_7b1eba1d387e654b83e4a083b2eebb90
#
_entry.id   7b1eba1d387e654b83e4a083b2eebb90
#
_cell.length_a   1.000
_cell.length_b   1.000
_cell.length_c   1.000
_cell.angle_alpha   90.00
_cell.angle_beta   90.00
_cell.angle_gamma   90.00
#
_symmetry.space_group_name_H-M   'P 1'
#
loop_
_entity.id
_entity.type
_entity.pdbx_description
1 polymer ?
#
loop_
_entity_poly.entity_id
_entity_poly.type
_entity_poly.pdbx_seq_one_letter_code
_entity_poly.pdbx_strand_id
1 'polypeptide(L)'
;VPADHDLLWWRSSSKHDLHLEATNYRLKELGLQTLQAAVSVEDPDTVTALFAQLTECAYRSFELEERWLNASADTSREAHAREHTRLIELFTELYMKMMGDDLHPCASIRQLLEDQFLPHIVASDRALLYCLAHGLDEDIGRDDSPGAS
;
A
#
# COMPACT_ATOMS: atom_id res chain seq x y z
N VAL A 1 9.36 -18.07 -2.87
CA VAL A 1 8.52 -17.49 -3.86
C VAL A 1 8.21 -18.46 -4.94
N PRO A 2 6.99 -18.60 -5.10
CA PRO A 2 6.50 -19.51 -6.10
C PRO A 2 6.85 -19.07 -7.51
N ALA A 3 7.24 -20.02 -8.29
CA ALA A 3 7.46 -19.79 -9.70
C ALA A 3 6.19 -19.31 -10.39
N ASP A 4 5.05 -19.72 -9.88
CA ASP A 4 3.77 -19.31 -10.44
C ASP A 4 3.59 -17.79 -10.37
N HIS A 5 4.02 -17.22 -9.26
CA HIS A 5 3.96 -15.78 -9.10
C HIS A 5 4.83 -15.07 -10.13
N ASP A 6 6.02 -15.60 -10.35
CA ASP A 6 6.92 -15.04 -11.34
C ASP A 6 6.33 -15.12 -12.74
N LEU A 7 5.65 -16.22 -13.04
CA LEU A 7 5.03 -16.39 -14.35
C LEU A 7 3.95 -15.36 -14.60
N LEU A 8 3.16 -15.04 -13.57
CA LEU A 8 2.15 -14.02 -13.71
C LEU A 8 2.76 -12.66 -13.99
N TRP A 9 3.86 -12.40 -13.34
CA TRP A 9 4.53 -11.12 -13.48
C TRP A 9 5.09 -10.89 -14.86
N TRP A 10 5.78 -11.84 -15.40
CA TRP A 10 6.33 -11.62 -16.71
C TRP A 10 5.23 -11.50 -17.77
N ARG A 11 4.08 -12.04 -17.51
CA ARG A 11 2.98 -11.93 -18.45
C ARG A 11 2.34 -10.56 -18.45
N SER A 12 2.12 -10.02 -17.29
CA SER A 12 1.59 -8.66 -17.19
C SER A 12 2.66 -7.65 -17.49
N SER A 13 3.81 -7.98 -17.17
CA SER A 13 5.10 -7.38 -17.32
C SER A 13 5.18 -5.95 -17.74
N SER A 14 4.48 -5.12 -17.11
CA SER A 14 4.87 -3.76 -17.17
C SER A 14 5.86 -3.56 -16.03
N LYS A 15 6.81 -2.69 -16.26
CA LYS A 15 7.70 -2.24 -15.20
C LYS A 15 6.90 -1.65 -14.05
N HIS A 16 5.73 -1.14 -14.36
CA HIS A 16 4.80 -0.62 -13.37
C HIS A 16 4.38 -1.65 -12.35
N ASP A 17 4.00 -2.84 -12.80
CA ASP A 17 3.49 -3.87 -11.90
C ASP A 17 4.57 -4.35 -10.95
N LEU A 18 5.78 -4.54 -11.48
CA LEU A 18 6.90 -4.95 -10.65
C LEU A 18 7.26 -3.88 -9.63
N HIS A 19 7.23 -2.64 -10.07
CA HIS A 19 7.56 -1.52 -9.19
C HIS A 19 6.52 -1.36 -8.10
N LEU A 20 5.25 -1.49 -8.45
CA LEU A 20 4.16 -1.44 -7.49
C LEU A 20 4.30 -2.54 -6.46
N GLU A 21 4.57 -3.76 -6.90
CA GLU A 21 4.70 -4.88 -5.98
C GLU A 21 5.86 -4.69 -5.03
N ALA A 22 7.01 -4.25 -5.54
CA ALA A 22 8.17 -4.00 -4.69
C ALA A 22 7.89 -2.91 -3.66
N THR A 23 7.21 -1.86 -4.09
CA THR A 23 6.87 -0.76 -3.19
C THR A 23 5.87 -1.19 -2.13
N ASN A 24 4.89 -1.99 -2.50
CA ASN A 24 3.91 -2.51 -1.54
C ASN A 24 4.55 -3.46 -0.54
N TYR A 25 5.49 -4.26 -0.99
CA TYR A 25 6.22 -5.14 -0.08
C TYR A 25 7.01 -4.31 0.94
N ARG A 26 7.68 -3.28 0.46
CA ARG A 26 8.43 -2.38 1.31
C ARG A 26 7.51 -1.68 2.32
N LEU A 27 6.33 -1.29 1.87
CA LEU A 27 5.34 -0.63 2.72
C LEU A 27 4.92 -1.55 3.86
N LYS A 28 4.66 -2.81 3.56
CA LYS A 28 4.30 -3.77 4.59
C LYS A 28 5.43 -4.00 5.58
N GLU A 29 6.65 -4.12 5.09
CA GLU A 29 7.80 -4.29 5.96
C GLU A 29 7.96 -3.12 6.92
N LEU A 30 7.89 -1.92 6.39
CA LEU A 30 8.02 -0.72 7.21
C LEU A 30 6.89 -0.61 8.23
N GLY A 31 5.69 -0.97 7.81
CA GLY A 31 4.55 -0.98 8.71
C GLY A 31 4.76 -1.92 9.88
N LEU A 32 5.22 -3.13 9.60
CA LEU A 32 5.47 -4.12 10.64
C LEU A 32 6.63 -3.72 11.54
N GLN A 33 7.70 -3.19 10.96
CA GLN A 33 8.85 -2.71 11.74
C GLN A 33 8.46 -1.57 12.66
N THR A 34 7.68 -0.64 12.13
CA THR A 34 7.23 0.51 12.92
C THR A 34 6.32 0.06 14.05
N LEU A 35 5.39 -0.85 13.75
CA LEU A 35 4.50 -1.38 14.77
C LEU A 35 5.27 -2.11 15.85
N GLN A 36 6.23 -2.94 15.47
CA GLN A 36 7.04 -3.67 16.43
C GLN A 36 7.81 -2.73 17.33
N ALA A 37 8.41 -1.69 16.77
CA ALA A 37 9.14 -0.70 17.54
C ALA A 37 8.20 0.03 18.51
N ALA A 38 7.00 0.36 18.07
CA ALA A 38 6.02 1.02 18.92
C ALA A 38 5.53 0.12 20.05
N VAL A 39 5.31 -1.15 19.75
CA VAL A 39 4.86 -2.11 20.75
C VAL A 39 5.96 -2.36 21.79
N SER A 40 7.20 -2.41 21.35
CA SER A 40 8.35 -2.60 22.24
C SER A 40 8.72 -1.33 23.00
N VAL A 41 8.03 -0.23 22.72
CA VAL A 41 8.29 1.08 23.34
C VAL A 41 9.77 1.45 23.21
N GLU A 42 10.25 1.39 21.99
CA GLU A 42 11.62 1.76 21.72
C GLU A 42 11.81 3.27 21.80
N ASP A 43 13.06 3.68 21.68
CA ASP A 43 13.40 5.09 21.74
C ASP A 43 12.49 5.92 20.83
N PRO A 44 11.91 7.02 21.36
CA PRO A 44 10.99 7.83 20.55
C PRO A 44 11.56 8.32 19.22
N ASP A 45 12.85 8.64 19.20
CA ASP A 45 13.47 9.10 17.96
C ASP A 45 13.51 7.99 16.93
N THR A 46 13.79 6.77 17.36
CA THR A 46 13.80 5.61 16.48
C THR A 46 12.40 5.35 15.92
N VAL A 47 11.39 5.36 16.78
CA VAL A 47 10.03 5.12 16.37
C VAL A 47 9.54 6.21 15.42
N THR A 48 9.88 7.46 15.73
CA THR A 48 9.51 8.58 14.88
C THR A 48 10.17 8.48 13.51
N ALA A 49 11.44 8.10 13.47
CA ALA A 49 12.16 7.94 12.20
C ALA A 49 11.53 6.83 11.35
N LEU A 50 11.18 5.72 11.97
CA LEU A 50 10.50 4.64 11.25
C LEU A 50 9.14 5.08 10.73
N PHE A 51 8.40 5.81 11.55
CA PHE A 51 7.10 6.30 11.13
C PHE A 51 7.21 7.28 9.97
N ALA A 52 8.24 8.13 9.97
CA ALA A 52 8.48 9.05 8.86
C ALA A 52 8.77 8.29 7.57
N GLN A 53 9.61 7.26 7.65
CA GLN A 53 9.90 6.43 6.49
C GLN A 53 8.66 5.72 5.99
N LEU A 54 7.85 5.21 6.91
CA LEU A 54 6.61 4.56 6.57
C LEU A 54 5.66 5.51 5.87
N THR A 55 5.53 6.72 6.38
CA THR A 55 4.64 7.72 5.78
C THR A 55 5.07 8.05 4.35
N GLU A 56 6.35 8.25 4.13
CA GLU A 56 6.86 8.53 2.79
C GLU A 56 6.63 7.35 1.85
N CYS A 57 6.88 6.16 2.34
CA CYS A 57 6.67 4.96 1.53
C CYS A 57 5.19 4.77 1.20
N ALA A 58 4.31 5.05 2.16
CA ALA A 58 2.87 4.97 1.93
C ALA A 58 2.43 5.93 0.84
N TYR A 59 2.94 7.15 0.89
CA TYR A 59 2.61 8.15 -0.12
C TYR A 59 2.97 7.65 -1.52
N ARG A 60 4.16 7.13 -1.69
CA ARG A 60 4.61 6.61 -2.98
C ARG A 60 3.82 5.40 -3.42
N SER A 61 3.58 4.49 -2.51
CA SER A 61 2.87 3.25 -2.82
C SER A 61 1.44 3.55 -3.24
N PHE A 62 0.79 4.45 -2.52
CA PHE A 62 -0.59 4.82 -2.84
C PHE A 62 -0.67 5.51 -4.20
N GLU A 63 0.28 6.35 -4.51
CA GLU A 63 0.32 7.02 -5.80
C GLU A 63 0.48 6.03 -6.95
N LEU A 64 1.38 5.08 -6.80
CA LEU A 64 1.58 4.05 -7.81
C LEU A 64 0.35 3.18 -7.98
N GLU A 65 -0.27 2.83 -6.87
CA GLU A 65 -1.45 1.98 -6.89
C GLU A 65 -2.61 2.68 -7.59
N GLU A 66 -2.77 3.98 -7.32
CA GLU A 66 -3.82 4.76 -7.97
C GLU A 66 -3.60 4.89 -9.46
N ARG A 67 -2.37 5.06 -9.88
CA ARG A 67 -2.06 5.08 -11.31
C ARG A 67 -2.43 3.76 -11.97
N TRP A 68 -2.10 2.68 -11.29
CA TRP A 68 -2.41 1.35 -11.81
C TRP A 68 -3.92 1.13 -11.90
N LEU A 69 -4.65 1.50 -10.84
CA LEU A 69 -6.10 1.38 -10.83
C LEU A 69 -6.77 2.23 -11.89
N ASN A 70 -6.25 3.42 -12.11
CA ASN A 70 -6.79 4.30 -13.16
C ASN A 70 -6.62 3.67 -14.52
N ALA A 71 -5.52 2.98 -14.75
CA ALA A 71 -5.28 2.32 -16.02
C ALA A 71 -6.13 1.06 -16.19
N SER A 72 -6.56 0.45 -15.09
CA SER A 72 -7.28 -0.82 -15.12
C SER A 72 -8.78 -0.69 -15.26
N ALA A 73 -9.31 0.52 -15.22
CA ALA A 73 -10.75 0.77 -15.33
C ALA A 73 -11.57 0.14 -14.20
N ASP A 74 -10.97 0.00 -13.04
CA ASP A 74 -11.64 -0.52 -11.86
C ASP A 74 -12.67 0.49 -11.35
N THR A 75 -13.90 0.04 -11.12
CA THR A 75 -14.96 0.92 -10.68
C THR A 75 -14.82 1.36 -9.23
N SER A 76 -14.00 0.65 -8.44
CA SER A 76 -13.78 0.99 -7.04
C SER A 76 -12.65 2.00 -6.83
N ARG A 77 -12.03 2.45 -7.90
CA ARG A 77 -10.83 3.30 -7.80
C ARG A 77 -11.05 4.60 -7.03
N GLU A 78 -12.22 5.20 -7.15
CA GLU A 78 -12.50 6.45 -6.45
C GLU A 78 -12.59 6.24 -4.94
N ALA A 79 -13.25 5.16 -4.53
CA ALA A 79 -13.33 4.82 -3.11
C ALA A 79 -11.96 4.49 -2.57
N HIS A 80 -11.15 3.81 -3.38
CA HIS A 80 -9.79 3.44 -3.00
C HIS A 80 -8.92 4.69 -2.82
N ALA A 81 -9.04 5.63 -3.75
CA ALA A 81 -8.30 6.89 -3.67
C ALA A 81 -8.71 7.71 -2.45
N ARG A 82 -9.99 7.74 -2.12
CA ARG A 82 -10.45 8.42 -0.92
C ARG A 82 -9.88 7.81 0.35
N GLU A 83 -9.79 6.49 0.37
CA GLU A 83 -9.21 5.80 1.52
C GLU A 83 -7.73 6.13 1.67
N HIS A 84 -7.00 6.19 0.56
CA HIS A 84 -5.60 6.60 0.59
C HIS A 84 -5.45 8.02 1.13
N THR A 85 -6.29 8.93 0.67
CA THR A 85 -6.25 10.30 1.13
C THR A 85 -6.49 10.37 2.63
N ARG A 86 -7.48 9.63 3.11
CA ARG A 86 -7.80 9.58 4.53
C ARG A 86 -6.61 9.08 5.36
N LEU A 87 -5.97 8.02 4.89
CA LEU A 87 -4.82 7.47 5.60
C LEU A 87 -3.64 8.44 5.63
N ILE A 88 -3.36 9.07 4.50
CA ILE A 88 -2.28 10.05 4.43
C ILE A 88 -2.55 11.22 5.37
N GLU A 89 -3.78 11.67 5.45
CA GLU A 89 -4.15 12.73 6.37
C GLU A 89 -3.93 12.31 7.81
N LEU A 90 -4.31 11.07 8.16
CA LEU A 90 -4.09 10.56 9.51
C LEU A 90 -2.60 10.47 9.84
N PHE A 91 -1.81 9.97 8.91
CA PHE A 91 -0.37 9.87 9.10
C PHE A 91 0.26 11.24 9.28
N THR A 92 -0.10 12.18 8.42
CA THR A 92 0.44 13.52 8.45
C THR A 92 0.05 14.23 9.74
N GLU A 93 -1.19 14.11 10.13
CA GLU A 93 -1.69 14.72 11.36
C GLU A 93 -0.94 14.19 12.59
N LEU A 94 -0.76 12.88 12.65
CA LEU A 94 -0.02 12.29 13.75
C LEU A 94 1.44 12.75 13.76
N TYR A 95 2.05 12.76 12.57
CA TYR A 95 3.44 13.20 12.47
C TYR A 95 3.60 14.65 12.96
N MET A 96 2.68 15.52 12.57
CA MET A 96 2.72 16.92 12.99
C MET A 96 2.57 17.04 14.51
N LYS A 97 1.69 16.25 15.11
CA LYS A 97 1.54 16.25 16.55
C LYS A 97 2.80 15.80 17.25
N MET A 98 3.45 14.77 16.71
CA MET A 98 4.69 14.27 17.26
C MET A 98 5.81 15.30 17.22
N MET A 99 5.84 16.12 16.19
CA MET A 99 6.85 17.14 16.04
C MET A 99 6.61 18.34 16.94
N GLY A 100 5.38 18.59 17.32
CA GLY A 100 5.02 19.80 18.06
C GLY A 100 4.88 19.65 19.55
N ASP A 101 4.72 18.44 20.05
CA ASP A 101 4.33 18.20 21.43
C ASP A 101 5.04 17.05 22.09
N ASP A 102 4.77 16.91 23.38
CA ASP A 102 5.23 15.76 24.16
C ASP A 102 4.35 14.54 23.98
N LEU A 103 3.72 14.41 22.83
CA LEU A 103 2.89 13.27 22.55
C LEU A 103 3.74 11.99 22.62
N HIS A 104 3.25 11.02 23.38
CA HIS A 104 3.93 9.74 23.48
C HIS A 104 3.68 8.99 22.15
N PRO A 105 4.68 8.88 21.29
CA PRO A 105 4.41 8.43 19.92
C PRO A 105 4.00 6.97 19.81
N CYS A 106 4.51 6.12 20.69
CA CYS A 106 4.30 4.68 20.55
C CYS A 106 2.85 4.28 20.60
N ALA A 107 2.09 4.81 21.55
CA ALA A 107 0.68 4.45 21.69
C ALA A 107 -0.12 4.90 20.49
N SER A 108 0.10 6.13 20.04
CA SER A 108 -0.65 6.70 18.93
C SER A 108 -0.30 6.03 17.61
N ILE A 109 0.97 5.74 17.39
CA ILE A 109 1.43 5.04 16.19
C ILE A 109 0.86 3.64 16.18
N ARG A 110 0.92 2.95 17.31
CA ARG A 110 0.37 1.61 17.39
C ARG A 110 -1.11 1.59 17.06
N GLN A 111 -1.87 2.53 17.61
CA GLN A 111 -3.29 2.59 17.35
C GLN A 111 -3.58 2.85 15.88
N LEU A 112 -2.87 3.81 15.28
CA LEU A 112 -3.06 4.12 13.88
C LEU A 112 -2.75 2.91 13.00
N LEU A 113 -1.65 2.23 13.28
CA LEU A 113 -1.24 1.10 12.46
C LEU A 113 -2.19 -0.09 12.61
N GLU A 114 -2.57 -0.41 13.84
CA GLU A 114 -3.44 -1.57 14.08
C GLU A 114 -4.86 -1.34 13.60
N ASP A 115 -5.39 -0.15 13.82
CA ASP A 115 -6.80 0.12 13.56
C ASP A 115 -7.08 0.61 12.15
N GLN A 116 -6.12 1.28 11.53
CA GLN A 116 -6.36 1.93 10.24
C GLN A 116 -5.48 1.41 9.13
N PHE A 117 -4.20 1.32 9.36
CA PHE A 117 -3.25 1.05 8.28
C PHE A 117 -3.19 -0.42 7.88
N LEU A 118 -2.96 -1.31 8.85
CA LEU A 118 -2.83 -2.73 8.52
C LEU A 118 -4.11 -3.33 7.95
N PRO A 119 -5.30 -2.98 8.46
CA PRO A 119 -6.52 -3.45 7.81
C PRO A 119 -6.63 -2.99 6.37
N HIS A 120 -6.19 -1.76 6.08
CA HIS A 120 -6.20 -1.27 4.71
C HIS A 120 -5.25 -2.07 3.83
N ILE A 121 -4.04 -2.34 4.33
CA ILE A 121 -3.05 -3.09 3.57
C ILE A 121 -3.56 -4.49 3.25
N VAL A 122 -4.17 -5.16 4.21
CA VAL A 122 -4.72 -6.50 3.98
C VAL A 122 -5.83 -6.46 2.94
N ALA A 123 -6.72 -5.49 3.04
CA ALA A 123 -7.81 -5.35 2.07
C ALA A 123 -7.28 -4.97 0.69
N SER A 124 -6.31 -4.07 0.64
CA SER A 124 -5.71 -3.64 -0.63
C SER A 124 -4.96 -4.77 -1.31
N ASP A 125 -4.23 -5.56 -0.55
CA ASP A 125 -3.52 -6.70 -1.13
C ASP A 125 -4.48 -7.65 -1.81
N ARG A 126 -5.59 -7.96 -1.16
CA ARG A 126 -6.59 -8.85 -1.75
C ARG A 126 -7.21 -8.25 -2.99
N ALA A 127 -7.56 -6.97 -2.91
CA ALA A 127 -8.15 -6.28 -4.04
C ALA A 127 -7.17 -6.21 -5.20
N LEU A 128 -5.92 -5.91 -4.90
CA LEU A 128 -4.88 -5.81 -5.92
C LEU A 128 -4.64 -7.16 -6.58
N LEU A 129 -4.52 -8.21 -5.78
CA LEU A 129 -4.34 -9.55 -6.33
C LEU A 129 -5.51 -9.96 -7.18
N TYR A 130 -6.72 -9.66 -6.72
CA TYR A 130 -7.91 -9.96 -7.50
C TYR A 130 -7.90 -9.22 -8.84
N CYS A 131 -7.59 -7.93 -8.80
CA CYS A 131 -7.53 -7.12 -10.01
C CYS A 131 -6.44 -7.59 -10.96
N LEU A 132 -5.28 -7.98 -10.42
CA LEU A 132 -4.21 -8.50 -11.27
C LEU A 132 -4.65 -9.77 -11.98
N ALA A 133 -5.29 -10.67 -11.24
CA ALA A 133 -5.75 -11.93 -11.84
C ALA A 133 -6.84 -11.69 -12.86
N HIS A 134 -7.87 -10.93 -12.51
CA HIS A 134 -9.01 -10.72 -13.39
C HIS A 134 -8.79 -9.65 -14.44
N GLY A 135 -8.04 -8.62 -14.08
CA GLY A 135 -7.68 -7.61 -15.05
C GLY A 135 -6.78 -8.16 -16.15
N LEU A 136 -5.87 -9.03 -15.78
CA LEU A 136 -5.02 -9.72 -16.72
C LEU A 136 -5.84 -10.60 -17.63
N ASP A 137 -6.77 -11.33 -17.06
CA ASP A 137 -7.67 -12.17 -17.83
C ASP A 137 -8.57 -11.35 -18.76
N GLU A 138 -9.06 -10.22 -18.26
CA GLU A 138 -9.87 -9.32 -19.05
C GLU A 138 -9.08 -8.73 -20.21
N ASP A 139 -7.85 -8.38 -19.97
CA ASP A 139 -6.98 -7.85 -21.02
C ASP A 139 -6.74 -8.90 -22.08
N ILE A 140 -6.48 -10.12 -21.68
CA ILE A 140 -6.32 -11.22 -22.60
C ILE A 140 -7.62 -11.44 -23.36
N GLY A 141 -8.74 -11.39 -22.65
CA GLY A 141 -10.05 -11.54 -23.27
C GLY A 141 -10.35 -10.42 -24.23
N ARG A 142 -9.97 -9.21 -23.90
CA ARG A 142 -10.18 -8.08 -24.79
C ARG A 142 -9.31 -8.17 -26.03
N ASP A 143 -8.10 -8.63 -25.86
CA ASP A 143 -7.21 -8.84 -27.01
C ASP A 143 -7.76 -9.93 -27.91
N ASP A 144 -8.22 -10.99 -27.30
CA ASP A 144 -8.81 -12.10 -28.06
C ASP A 144 -10.13 -11.71 -28.67
N SER A 145 -10.88 -10.90 -27.97
CA SER A 145 -12.21 -10.50 -28.39
C SER A 145 -12.23 -9.87 -29.77
N PRO A 146 -11.40 -8.88 -30.05
CA PRO A 146 -11.32 -8.34 -31.41
C PRO A 146 -10.87 -9.39 -32.41
N GLY A 147 -9.97 -10.22 -31.98
CA GLY A 147 -9.47 -11.27 -32.85
C GLY A 147 -10.49 -12.37 -33.03
N ALA A 148 -11.22 -12.65 -31.99
CA ALA A 148 -12.24 -13.67 -32.01
C ALA A 148 -13.50 -13.17 -32.69
N SER A 149 -13.75 -11.90 -32.63
CA SER A 149 -14.98 -11.33 -33.18
C SER A 149 -14.93 -11.20 -34.67
#